data_c84c5654c316d2db728eee9fc4ae466a
#
_entry.id   c84c5654c316d2db728eee9fc4ae466a
#
_cell.length_a   1.000
_cell.length_b   1.000
_cell.length_c   1.000
_cell.angle_alpha   90.00
_cell.angle_beta   90.00
_cell.angle_gamma   90.00
#
_symmetry.space_group_name_H-M   'P 1'
#
loop_
_entity.id
_entity.type
_entity.pdbx_description
1 polymer ?
#
loop_
_entity_poly.entity_id
_entity_poly.type
_entity_poly.pdbx_seq_one_letter_code
_entity_poly.pdbx_strand_id
1 'polypeptide(L)'
;MNICKKSLFSHLAIRWISMICLLLFSVVALADPWPVAEPESVGFQKDKLEKVAEYATENTGTTGLVVVVNGKIIYTYGDIKQVSYTASCRKSVLSMLYGKYVVNGTIKLDETIGQLGIDDVQGLLPQEKEATVYDLITARSGVYHPASNPGGIPEDKKYERGVTRHGTRFVYNNWDFNVAGTVFTLKTGLDIYDALEQDLAKPLGMEDFDRARHKLSGNAEMSKHLAYYMHFSTRDMARIGQLMLQKGRWNGEQLVPEEWVVRSTSVVSPLNREFHCGYGILWWLLRDKQYPEQFKGAYSAQGMYGQFITVFPALNMVVAHKSAGNAKKKTTGGQYRHILRLIVEASLPKEEPPAPKEEEVVPDVKEVAPKMEEKNAE
;
A
#
# COMPACT_ATOMS: atom_id res chain seq x y z
N MET A 1 -56.63 10.10 -72.64
CA MET A 1 -55.28 9.64 -72.89
C MET A 1 -54.61 9.49 -71.49
N ASN A 2 -54.46 8.23 -71.11
CA ASN A 2 -53.90 7.80 -69.79
C ASN A 2 -52.48 8.27 -69.58
N ILE A 3 -52.14 8.56 -68.37
CA ILE A 3 -50.87 8.07 -67.76
C ILE A 3 -50.86 8.36 -66.24
N CYS A 4 -50.95 7.30 -65.49
CA CYS A 4 -50.21 6.85 -64.33
C CYS A 4 -50.05 7.79 -63.12
N LYS A 5 -50.94 7.62 -62.15
CA LYS A 5 -50.69 7.84 -60.75
C LYS A 5 -50.10 6.55 -60.15
N LYS A 6 -48.82 6.51 -59.86
CA LYS A 6 -48.23 5.47 -59.01
C LYS A 6 -47.30 6.10 -57.93
N SER A 7 -47.61 5.72 -56.70
CA SER A 7 -46.73 5.45 -55.63
C SER A 7 -45.95 6.65 -55.01
N LEU A 8 -46.56 7.28 -54.02
CA LEU A 8 -45.94 8.16 -53.06
C LEU A 8 -46.17 7.73 -51.58
N PHE A 9 -46.33 6.41 -51.36
CA PHE A 9 -46.66 5.90 -50.00
C PHE A 9 -45.68 4.88 -49.42
N SER A 10 -44.48 4.73 -49.99
CA SER A 10 -43.53 3.71 -49.51
C SER A 10 -42.24 4.25 -48.85
N HIS A 11 -42.07 5.54 -48.66
CA HIS A 11 -40.85 6.08 -48.06
C HIS A 11 -40.98 6.75 -46.69
N LEU A 12 -42.19 6.73 -46.08
CA LEU A 12 -42.41 7.30 -44.74
C LEU A 12 -42.41 6.27 -43.61
N ALA A 13 -42.46 4.97 -43.89
CA ALA A 13 -42.53 3.93 -42.86
C ALA A 13 -41.16 3.38 -42.39
N ILE A 14 -40.06 3.71 -43.10
CA ILE A 14 -38.71 3.15 -42.76
C ILE A 14 -37.89 4.10 -41.90
N ARG A 15 -38.32 5.33 -41.69
CA ARG A 15 -37.56 6.34 -40.90
C ARG A 15 -37.90 6.38 -39.40
N TRP A 16 -38.87 5.59 -38.91
CA TRP A 16 -39.25 5.57 -37.50
C TRP A 16 -38.77 4.36 -36.69
N ILE A 17 -38.03 3.42 -37.30
CA ILE A 17 -37.51 2.21 -36.63
C ILE A 17 -36.04 2.39 -36.20
N SER A 18 -35.34 3.43 -36.67
CA SER A 18 -33.91 3.66 -36.35
C SER A 18 -33.68 4.64 -35.21
N MET A 19 -34.69 5.06 -34.46
CA MET A 19 -34.56 6.03 -33.34
C MET A 19 -34.97 5.46 -32.00
N ILE A 20 -35.13 4.15 -31.89
CA ILE A 20 -35.29 3.43 -30.64
C ILE A 20 -34.09 2.50 -30.53
N CYS A 21 -33.06 2.89 -29.89
CA CYS A 21 -32.00 2.15 -29.20
C CYS A 21 -30.72 2.96 -29.20
N LEU A 22 -30.54 3.74 -28.19
CA LEU A 22 -29.24 4.05 -27.52
C LEU A 22 -29.48 5.04 -26.39
N LEU A 23 -30.50 4.77 -25.56
CA LEU A 23 -30.41 5.14 -24.16
C LEU A 23 -29.49 4.08 -23.53
N LEU A 24 -28.18 4.23 -23.74
CA LEU A 24 -27.18 3.68 -22.85
C LEU A 24 -27.41 4.35 -21.50
N PHE A 25 -28.25 3.70 -20.66
CA PHE A 25 -28.18 3.92 -19.25
C PHE A 25 -26.72 3.62 -18.86
N SER A 26 -25.93 4.66 -18.70
CA SER A 26 -24.75 4.57 -17.87
C SER A 26 -25.26 4.21 -16.48
N VAL A 27 -25.41 2.92 -16.23
CA VAL A 27 -25.51 2.41 -14.87
C VAL A 27 -24.21 2.85 -14.26
N VAL A 28 -24.25 3.93 -13.49
CA VAL A 28 -23.21 4.21 -12.51
C VAL A 28 -23.28 2.99 -11.60
N ALA A 29 -22.44 2.01 -11.87
CA ALA A 29 -22.25 0.90 -10.95
C ALA A 29 -21.76 1.56 -9.67
N LEU A 30 -22.65 1.72 -8.70
CA LEU A 30 -22.26 1.99 -7.33
C LEU A 30 -21.27 0.88 -7.01
N ALA A 31 -20.05 1.24 -6.68
CA ALA A 31 -19.06 0.26 -6.27
C ALA A 31 -19.68 -0.56 -5.14
N ASP A 32 -19.74 -1.86 -5.31
CA ASP A 32 -20.24 -2.73 -4.25
C ASP A 32 -19.49 -2.44 -2.95
N PRO A 33 -20.19 -2.33 -1.82
CA PRO A 33 -19.54 -2.09 -0.54
C PRO A 33 -18.50 -3.20 -0.32
N TRP A 34 -17.33 -2.81 0.19
CA TRP A 34 -16.26 -3.78 0.41
C TRP A 34 -16.71 -4.90 1.35
N PRO A 35 -16.52 -6.18 0.99
CA PRO A 35 -17.00 -7.31 1.79
C PRO A 35 -16.45 -7.26 3.23
N VAL A 36 -17.35 -7.58 4.18
CA VAL A 36 -17.01 -7.70 5.60
C VAL A 36 -17.13 -9.16 6.01
N ALA A 37 -16.33 -9.61 6.97
CA ALA A 37 -16.41 -10.95 7.53
C ALA A 37 -16.17 -10.91 9.05
N GLU A 38 -16.72 -11.88 9.77
CA GLU A 38 -16.36 -12.10 11.16
C GLU A 38 -14.91 -12.58 11.25
N PRO A 39 -14.12 -12.06 12.21
CA PRO A 39 -12.71 -12.40 12.36
C PRO A 39 -12.44 -13.90 12.41
N GLU A 40 -13.25 -14.66 13.15
CA GLU A 40 -13.11 -16.11 13.33
C GLU A 40 -13.24 -16.87 12.00
N SER A 41 -14.05 -16.36 11.07
CA SER A 41 -14.25 -17.00 9.76
C SER A 41 -13.00 -16.99 8.87
N VAL A 42 -12.00 -16.19 9.23
CA VAL A 42 -10.73 -16.06 8.51
C VAL A 42 -9.52 -16.34 9.42
N GLY A 43 -9.74 -16.94 10.59
CA GLY A 43 -8.67 -17.39 11.48
C GLY A 43 -8.16 -16.33 12.46
N PHE A 44 -8.97 -15.35 12.85
CA PHE A 44 -8.61 -14.33 13.83
C PHE A 44 -9.55 -14.39 15.05
N GLN A 45 -9.02 -14.11 16.25
CA GLN A 45 -9.77 -14.06 17.52
C GLN A 45 -10.29 -12.65 17.75
N LYS A 46 -11.62 -12.49 17.82
CA LYS A 46 -12.27 -11.18 17.98
C LYS A 46 -11.91 -10.50 19.29
N ASP A 47 -11.89 -11.25 20.38
CA ASP A 47 -11.52 -10.77 21.71
C ASP A 47 -10.10 -10.20 21.76
N LYS A 48 -9.17 -10.79 21.01
CA LYS A 48 -7.81 -10.26 20.87
C LYS A 48 -7.77 -8.99 20.02
N LEU A 49 -8.61 -8.87 19.00
CA LEU A 49 -8.72 -7.64 18.22
C LEU A 49 -9.30 -6.48 19.03
N GLU A 50 -10.15 -6.76 20.04
CA GLU A 50 -10.67 -5.73 20.96
C GLU A 50 -9.54 -5.04 21.75
N LYS A 51 -8.47 -5.76 22.09
CA LYS A 51 -7.27 -5.17 22.71
C LYS A 51 -6.58 -4.13 21.85
N VAL A 52 -6.77 -4.21 20.53
CA VAL A 52 -6.29 -3.18 19.60
C VAL A 52 -7.02 -1.87 19.83
N ALA A 53 -8.37 -1.91 20.03
CA ALA A 53 -9.17 -0.72 20.34
C ALA A 53 -8.77 -0.10 21.68
N GLU A 54 -8.60 -0.93 22.72
CA GLU A 54 -8.16 -0.49 24.05
C GLU A 54 -6.81 0.25 23.94
N TYR A 55 -5.82 -0.40 23.34
CA TYR A 55 -4.50 0.21 23.17
C TYR A 55 -4.53 1.47 22.31
N ALA A 56 -5.29 1.46 21.20
CA ALA A 56 -5.42 2.61 20.33
C ALA A 56 -6.02 3.83 21.05
N THR A 57 -7.03 3.60 21.88
CA THR A 57 -7.72 4.64 22.67
C THR A 57 -6.82 5.27 23.71
N GLU A 58 -6.10 4.43 24.47
CA GLU A 58 -5.34 4.87 25.62
C GLU A 58 -3.95 5.43 25.27
N ASN A 59 -3.32 4.88 24.25
CA ASN A 59 -1.89 5.10 24.01
C ASN A 59 -1.57 5.85 22.73
N THR A 60 -2.54 6.11 21.85
CA THR A 60 -2.24 6.62 20.50
C THR A 60 -3.15 7.77 20.08
N GLY A 61 -2.82 8.39 18.95
CA GLY A 61 -3.68 9.36 18.29
C GLY A 61 -4.50 8.75 17.13
N THR A 62 -4.76 7.45 17.15
CA THR A 62 -5.50 6.73 16.10
C THR A 62 -6.88 7.33 15.88
N THR A 63 -7.18 7.71 14.65
CA THR A 63 -8.50 8.21 14.23
C THR A 63 -9.23 7.22 13.34
N GLY A 64 -8.50 6.30 12.71
CA GLY A 64 -9.08 5.25 11.88
C GLY A 64 -8.12 4.08 11.69
N LEU A 65 -8.65 2.88 11.79
CA LEU A 65 -7.94 1.61 11.52
C LEU A 65 -8.85 0.68 10.74
N VAL A 66 -8.30 0.02 9.73
CA VAL A 66 -8.96 -1.02 8.93
C VAL A 66 -8.03 -2.21 8.80
N VAL A 67 -8.51 -3.39 9.14
CA VAL A 67 -7.82 -4.67 8.92
C VAL A 67 -8.60 -5.47 7.88
N VAL A 68 -7.91 -5.84 6.81
CA VAL A 68 -8.44 -6.66 5.72
C VAL A 68 -7.69 -7.99 5.69
N VAL A 69 -8.41 -9.09 5.65
CA VAL A 69 -7.84 -10.45 5.51
C VAL A 69 -8.60 -11.17 4.41
N ASN A 70 -7.87 -11.85 3.52
CA ASN A 70 -8.47 -12.56 2.38
C ASN A 70 -9.43 -11.68 1.56
N GLY A 71 -9.12 -10.39 1.42
CA GLY A 71 -9.93 -9.42 0.67
C GLY A 71 -11.21 -8.96 1.38
N LYS A 72 -11.41 -9.28 2.67
CA LYS A 72 -12.57 -8.89 3.48
C LYS A 72 -12.15 -8.03 4.67
N ILE A 73 -12.92 -6.99 4.98
CA ILE A 73 -12.73 -6.22 6.21
C ILE A 73 -13.17 -7.10 7.38
N ILE A 74 -12.26 -7.34 8.33
CA ILE A 74 -12.53 -8.13 9.53
C ILE A 74 -12.56 -7.29 10.81
N TYR A 75 -11.98 -6.09 10.75
CA TYR A 75 -11.93 -5.21 11.91
C TYR A 75 -11.80 -3.75 11.49
N THR A 76 -12.49 -2.88 12.20
CA THR A 76 -12.40 -1.43 12.04
C THR A 76 -12.40 -0.74 13.41
N TYR A 77 -11.71 0.42 13.48
CA TYR A 77 -11.74 1.29 14.65
C TYR A 77 -11.76 2.76 14.22
N GLY A 78 -12.53 3.57 14.92
CA GLY A 78 -12.67 5.01 14.68
C GLY A 78 -13.42 5.36 13.40
N ASP A 79 -13.24 6.58 12.90
CA ASP A 79 -13.88 7.05 11.66
C ASP A 79 -13.02 6.70 10.44
N ILE A 80 -13.31 5.55 9.84
CA ILE A 80 -12.59 5.05 8.66
C ILE A 80 -12.89 5.79 7.36
N LYS A 81 -13.93 6.65 7.36
CA LYS A 81 -14.36 7.45 6.19
C LYS A 81 -13.75 8.86 6.18
N GLN A 82 -13.23 9.31 7.32
CA GLN A 82 -12.64 10.64 7.43
C GLN A 82 -11.45 10.80 6.49
N VAL A 83 -11.59 11.69 5.51
CA VAL A 83 -10.51 12.07 4.60
C VAL A 83 -9.57 13.05 5.28
N SER A 84 -8.29 12.73 5.33
CA SER A 84 -7.26 13.61 5.85
C SER A 84 -5.92 13.40 5.14
N TYR A 85 -4.96 14.30 5.39
CA TYR A 85 -3.62 14.25 4.80
C TYR A 85 -2.89 12.95 5.15
N THR A 86 -2.27 12.33 4.14
CA THR A 86 -1.60 11.03 4.27
C THR A 86 -0.08 11.13 4.44
N ALA A 87 0.43 12.34 4.53
CA ALA A 87 1.87 12.62 4.65
C ALA A 87 2.69 11.84 3.59
N SER A 88 3.72 11.10 4.01
CA SER A 88 4.63 10.44 3.09
C SER A 88 4.08 9.15 2.46
N CYS A 89 2.90 8.65 2.86
CA CYS A 89 2.26 7.53 2.15
C CYS A 89 2.02 7.85 0.65
N ARG A 90 1.87 9.15 0.31
CA ARG A 90 1.77 9.63 -1.08
C ARG A 90 2.90 9.14 -1.98
N LYS A 91 4.10 8.92 -1.44
CA LYS A 91 5.29 8.48 -2.19
C LYS A 91 5.11 7.05 -2.69
N SER A 92 4.59 6.17 -1.85
CA SER A 92 4.26 4.80 -2.24
C SER A 92 3.14 4.76 -3.28
N VAL A 93 2.16 5.67 -3.20
CA VAL A 93 1.13 5.83 -4.24
C VAL A 93 1.74 6.30 -5.55
N LEU A 94 2.69 7.25 -5.52
CA LEU A 94 3.42 7.66 -6.72
C LEU A 94 4.20 6.47 -7.33
N SER A 95 4.81 5.61 -6.50
CA SER A 95 5.45 4.38 -7.00
C SER A 95 4.49 3.52 -7.81
N MET A 96 3.25 3.38 -7.36
CA MET A 96 2.25 2.59 -8.09
C MET A 96 1.94 3.22 -9.46
N LEU A 97 1.77 4.55 -9.51
CA LEU A 97 1.56 5.27 -10.76
C LEU A 97 2.74 5.14 -11.74
N TYR A 98 3.97 5.11 -11.21
CA TYR A 98 5.17 4.90 -12.03
C TYR A 98 5.15 3.57 -12.79
N GLY A 99 4.58 2.52 -12.19
CA GLY A 99 4.67 1.15 -12.70
C GLY A 99 4.30 1.01 -14.17
N LYS A 100 3.14 1.51 -14.56
CA LYS A 100 2.65 1.48 -15.95
C LYS A 100 3.60 2.18 -16.91
N TYR A 101 4.10 3.35 -16.53
CA TYR A 101 4.92 4.21 -17.40
C TYR A 101 6.39 3.79 -17.43
N VAL A 102 6.87 3.06 -16.44
CA VAL A 102 8.20 2.44 -16.50
C VAL A 102 8.17 1.19 -17.38
N VAL A 103 7.16 0.35 -17.21
CA VAL A 103 7.06 -0.90 -17.98
C VAL A 103 6.85 -0.64 -19.47
N ASN A 104 6.08 0.39 -19.83
CA ASN A 104 5.90 0.76 -21.24
C ASN A 104 7.02 1.64 -21.81
N GLY A 105 8.06 1.96 -21.02
CA GLY A 105 9.22 2.74 -21.46
C GLY A 105 9.03 4.26 -21.53
N THR A 106 7.88 4.80 -21.13
CA THR A 106 7.63 6.24 -21.08
C THR A 106 8.55 6.92 -20.05
N ILE A 107 8.71 6.31 -18.87
CA ILE A 107 9.67 6.74 -17.84
C ILE A 107 10.86 5.79 -17.89
N LYS A 108 12.03 6.29 -18.22
CA LYS A 108 13.29 5.55 -18.21
C LYS A 108 14.00 5.79 -16.88
N LEU A 109 14.27 4.72 -16.14
CA LEU A 109 14.85 4.82 -14.80
C LEU A 109 16.33 5.23 -14.78
N ASP A 110 17.03 4.99 -15.87
CA ASP A 110 18.44 5.35 -16.08
C ASP A 110 18.64 6.77 -16.64
N GLU A 111 17.57 7.45 -17.03
CA GLU A 111 17.61 8.84 -17.50
C GLU A 111 18.02 9.77 -16.34
N THR A 112 19.03 10.62 -16.58
CA THR A 112 19.52 11.53 -15.53
C THR A 112 18.63 12.79 -15.43
N ILE A 113 18.62 13.42 -14.24
CA ILE A 113 17.87 14.66 -14.05
C ILE A 113 18.43 15.80 -14.93
N GLY A 114 19.72 15.76 -15.24
CA GLY A 114 20.32 16.69 -16.21
C GLY A 114 19.79 16.50 -17.63
N GLN A 115 19.63 15.23 -18.10
CA GLN A 115 19.03 14.94 -19.39
C GLN A 115 17.55 15.37 -19.47
N LEU A 116 16.85 15.32 -18.33
CA LEU A 116 15.46 15.79 -18.19
C LEU A 116 15.33 17.31 -18.10
N GLY A 117 16.46 18.07 -18.09
CA GLY A 117 16.44 19.51 -17.94
C GLY A 117 15.99 19.98 -16.55
N ILE A 118 16.03 19.10 -15.56
CA ILE A 118 15.65 19.44 -14.18
C ILE A 118 16.72 20.29 -13.53
N ASP A 119 16.29 21.41 -12.96
CA ASP A 119 17.12 22.35 -12.21
C ASP A 119 16.27 22.99 -11.10
N ASP A 120 16.92 23.54 -10.07
CA ASP A 120 16.20 24.11 -8.92
C ASP A 120 16.69 25.53 -8.59
N VAL A 121 16.16 26.11 -7.52
CA VAL A 121 16.55 27.41 -7.00
C VAL A 121 18.06 27.41 -6.74
N GLN A 122 18.78 28.46 -7.18
CA GLN A 122 20.25 28.58 -7.13
C GLN A 122 21.01 27.53 -7.97
N GLY A 123 20.33 26.74 -8.78
CA GLY A 123 20.93 25.74 -9.66
C GLY A 123 21.39 24.46 -8.96
N LEU A 124 21.44 23.37 -9.72
CA LEU A 124 22.04 22.10 -9.31
C LEU A 124 23.50 22.04 -9.74
N LEU A 125 24.34 21.41 -8.91
CA LEU A 125 25.73 21.16 -9.26
C LEU A 125 25.85 20.17 -10.42
N PRO A 126 26.93 20.22 -11.25
CA PRO A 126 27.08 19.28 -12.36
C PRO A 126 26.95 17.81 -11.94
N GLN A 127 27.58 17.41 -10.83
CA GLN A 127 27.49 16.04 -10.31
C GLN A 127 26.11 15.67 -9.77
N GLU A 128 25.34 16.64 -9.28
CA GLU A 128 23.96 16.40 -8.85
C GLU A 128 23.06 16.08 -10.05
N LYS A 129 23.34 16.69 -11.22
CA LYS A 129 22.64 16.46 -12.48
C LYS A 129 22.87 15.06 -13.07
N GLU A 130 23.86 14.32 -12.56
CA GLU A 130 24.12 12.93 -12.94
C GLU A 130 23.17 11.92 -12.26
N ALA A 131 22.47 12.33 -11.18
CA ALA A 131 21.52 11.47 -10.50
C ALA A 131 20.39 11.02 -11.46
N THR A 132 20.06 9.74 -11.41
CA THR A 132 19.04 9.13 -12.28
C THR A 132 17.66 9.18 -11.63
N VAL A 133 16.63 8.96 -12.45
CA VAL A 133 15.25 8.77 -11.96
C VAL A 133 15.21 7.64 -10.93
N TYR A 134 15.99 6.56 -11.15
CA TYR A 134 16.08 5.46 -10.19
C TYR A 134 16.66 5.90 -8.85
N ASP A 135 17.69 6.75 -8.86
CA ASP A 135 18.30 7.26 -7.64
C ASP A 135 17.31 8.12 -6.82
N LEU A 136 16.47 8.92 -7.50
CA LEU A 136 15.41 9.70 -6.85
C LEU A 136 14.40 8.81 -6.12
N ILE A 137 13.81 7.84 -6.83
CA ILE A 137 12.74 6.98 -6.28
C ILE A 137 13.24 5.94 -5.30
N THR A 138 14.58 5.80 -5.17
CA THR A 138 15.22 4.92 -4.18
C THR A 138 15.92 5.69 -3.06
N ALA A 139 15.75 7.05 -3.01
CA ALA A 139 16.36 7.93 -2.03
C ALA A 139 17.88 7.83 -2.00
N ARG A 140 18.52 7.79 -3.17
CA ARG A 140 19.98 7.62 -3.34
C ARG A 140 20.58 8.65 -4.30
N SER A 141 19.88 9.76 -4.56
CA SER A 141 20.33 10.76 -5.53
C SER A 141 21.68 11.42 -5.19
N GLY A 142 22.01 11.51 -3.89
CA GLY A 142 23.15 12.33 -3.43
C GLY A 142 22.92 13.83 -3.57
N VAL A 143 21.72 14.24 -4.01
CA VAL A 143 21.34 15.65 -4.10
C VAL A 143 20.80 16.12 -2.76
N TYR A 144 21.52 17.06 -2.17
CA TYR A 144 21.17 17.60 -0.84
C TYR A 144 20.68 19.04 -0.92
N HIS A 145 19.87 19.31 -1.95
CA HIS A 145 19.17 20.57 -2.12
C HIS A 145 18.01 20.69 -1.14
N PRO A 146 17.71 21.88 -0.58
CA PRO A 146 16.52 22.10 0.24
C PRO A 146 15.24 21.69 -0.49
N ALA A 147 14.34 21.00 0.19
CA ALA A 147 13.03 20.67 -0.36
C ALA A 147 12.01 21.79 -0.11
N SER A 148 10.99 21.90 -0.95
CA SER A 148 9.92 22.89 -0.79
C SER A 148 9.04 22.65 0.46
N ASN A 149 9.14 21.48 1.10
CA ASN A 149 8.39 21.12 2.31
C ASN A 149 9.30 20.51 3.38
N PRO A 150 8.96 20.67 4.68
CA PRO A 150 9.75 20.14 5.79
C PRO A 150 9.97 18.61 5.73
N GLY A 151 11.05 18.18 6.34
CA GLY A 151 11.49 16.78 6.38
C GLY A 151 12.53 16.51 5.32
N GLY A 152 13.76 16.39 5.73
CA GLY A 152 14.87 16.30 4.82
C GLY A 152 16.15 15.95 5.50
N ILE A 153 17.19 16.54 5.01
CA ILE A 153 18.58 16.23 5.28
C ILE A 153 18.94 16.75 6.67
N PRO A 154 19.57 15.95 7.54
CA PRO A 154 20.10 16.43 8.80
C PRO A 154 21.19 17.50 8.58
N GLU A 155 21.29 18.45 9.51
CA GLU A 155 22.37 19.44 9.55
C GLU A 155 23.69 18.76 9.98
N ASP A 156 24.40 18.16 9.01
CA ASP A 156 25.66 17.48 9.21
C ASP A 156 26.49 17.62 7.93
N LYS A 157 27.77 17.91 8.05
CA LYS A 157 28.71 18.09 6.94
C LYS A 157 28.71 16.94 5.93
N LYS A 158 28.40 15.75 6.37
CA LYS A 158 28.27 14.58 5.46
C LYS A 158 27.10 14.68 4.48
N TYR A 159 26.21 15.65 4.65
CA TYR A 159 25.10 15.97 3.77
C TYR A 159 25.24 17.35 3.09
N GLU A 160 26.46 17.88 3.03
CA GLU A 160 26.74 19.06 2.20
C GLU A 160 26.54 18.71 0.72
N ARG A 161 26.12 19.69 -0.07
CA ARG A 161 25.92 19.53 -1.50
C ARG A 161 27.21 19.12 -2.19
N GLY A 162 27.14 18.16 -3.08
CA GLY A 162 28.27 17.70 -3.87
C GLY A 162 29.23 16.72 -3.17
N VAL A 163 29.02 16.35 -1.90
CA VAL A 163 29.91 15.40 -1.18
C VAL A 163 29.58 13.94 -1.42
N THR A 164 28.34 13.63 -1.84
CA THR A 164 27.90 12.25 -2.03
C THR A 164 27.61 11.99 -3.50
N ARG A 165 28.25 10.95 -4.05
CA ARG A 165 27.93 10.47 -5.39
C ARG A 165 26.56 9.81 -5.42
N HIS A 166 25.79 10.05 -6.47
CA HIS A 166 24.50 9.40 -6.70
C HIS A 166 24.63 7.86 -6.68
N GLY A 167 23.56 7.15 -6.34
CA GLY A 167 23.51 5.69 -6.27
C GLY A 167 24.25 5.05 -5.08
N THR A 168 25.00 5.81 -4.25
CA THR A 168 25.88 5.23 -3.22
C THR A 168 25.28 5.19 -1.82
N ARG A 169 24.55 6.21 -1.40
CA ARG A 169 24.04 6.35 -0.04
C ARG A 169 22.51 6.53 -0.02
N PHE A 170 21.84 5.78 0.84
CA PHE A 170 20.43 6.03 1.15
C PHE A 170 20.32 7.22 2.09
N VAL A 171 19.57 8.24 1.68
CA VAL A 171 19.18 9.39 2.51
C VAL A 171 17.73 9.73 2.19
N TYR A 172 16.84 9.49 3.16
CA TYR A 172 15.44 9.80 2.99
C TYR A 172 15.22 11.31 2.99
N ASN A 173 15.03 11.89 1.82
CA ASN A 173 14.98 13.33 1.62
C ASN A 173 13.79 13.72 0.74
N ASN A 174 13.05 14.77 1.14
CA ASN A 174 11.83 15.18 0.43
C ASN A 174 12.09 15.77 -0.94
N TRP A 175 13.29 16.30 -1.19
CA TRP A 175 13.65 16.83 -2.49
C TRP A 175 13.59 15.75 -3.58
N ASP A 176 14.22 14.60 -3.35
CA ASP A 176 14.18 13.46 -4.28
C ASP A 176 12.77 13.09 -4.68
N PHE A 177 11.90 12.99 -3.69
CA PHE A 177 10.52 12.53 -3.91
C PHE A 177 9.65 13.59 -4.58
N ASN A 178 9.88 14.87 -4.33
CA ASN A 178 9.18 15.95 -5.00
C ASN A 178 9.62 16.03 -6.48
N VAL A 179 10.92 15.89 -6.74
CA VAL A 179 11.46 15.82 -8.10
C VAL A 179 10.92 14.58 -8.83
N ALA A 180 10.79 13.43 -8.17
CA ALA A 180 10.13 12.27 -8.75
C ALA A 180 8.69 12.59 -9.20
N GLY A 181 7.94 13.40 -8.43
CA GLY A 181 6.64 13.91 -8.87
C GLY A 181 6.73 14.78 -10.13
N THR A 182 7.72 15.68 -10.19
CA THR A 182 7.98 16.49 -11.38
C THR A 182 8.34 15.63 -12.60
N VAL A 183 9.20 14.62 -12.42
CA VAL A 183 9.55 13.65 -13.50
C VAL A 183 8.31 12.95 -14.02
N PHE A 184 7.41 12.50 -13.12
CA PHE A 184 6.16 11.87 -13.54
C PHE A 184 5.37 12.77 -14.49
N THR A 185 5.08 14.00 -14.08
CA THR A 185 4.33 14.96 -14.92
C THR A 185 5.08 15.29 -16.20
N LEU A 186 6.40 15.51 -16.14
CA LEU A 186 7.22 15.83 -17.31
C LEU A 186 7.20 14.71 -18.36
N LYS A 187 7.34 13.46 -17.94
CA LYS A 187 7.45 12.32 -18.86
C LYS A 187 6.11 11.83 -19.39
N THR A 188 5.06 11.91 -18.58
CA THR A 188 3.73 11.41 -18.95
C THR A 188 2.85 12.50 -19.59
N GLY A 189 3.14 13.78 -19.33
CA GLY A 189 2.26 14.90 -19.70
C GLY A 189 1.00 14.99 -18.86
N LEU A 190 0.84 14.14 -17.83
CA LEU A 190 -0.36 14.07 -17.00
C LEU A 190 -0.17 14.82 -15.67
N ASP A 191 -1.23 15.43 -15.19
CA ASP A 191 -1.30 15.81 -13.77
C ASP A 191 -1.32 14.56 -12.89
N ILE A 192 -0.53 14.56 -11.79
CA ILE A 192 -0.40 13.41 -10.89
C ILE A 192 -1.76 12.99 -10.32
N TYR A 193 -2.63 13.95 -10.03
CA TYR A 193 -3.91 13.67 -9.37
C TYR A 193 -4.97 13.21 -10.36
N ASP A 194 -4.87 13.64 -11.61
CA ASP A 194 -5.72 13.12 -12.69
C ASP A 194 -5.34 11.67 -13.00
N ALA A 195 -4.03 11.38 -13.03
CA ALA A 195 -3.55 10.00 -13.14
C ALA A 195 -3.96 9.16 -11.93
N LEU A 196 -3.85 9.70 -10.71
CA LEU A 196 -4.32 9.03 -9.48
C LEU A 196 -5.81 8.69 -9.56
N GLU A 197 -6.64 9.63 -10.02
CA GLU A 197 -8.08 9.43 -10.17
C GLU A 197 -8.39 8.34 -11.20
N GLN A 198 -7.78 8.43 -12.39
CA GLN A 198 -8.10 7.54 -13.52
C GLN A 198 -7.48 6.14 -13.36
N ASP A 199 -6.22 6.07 -12.96
CA ASP A 199 -5.47 4.81 -12.94
C ASP A 199 -5.65 4.02 -11.61
N LEU A 200 -6.07 4.67 -10.51
CA LEU A 200 -6.21 4.03 -9.20
C LEU A 200 -7.56 4.27 -8.55
N ALA A 201 -7.97 5.52 -8.29
CA ALA A 201 -9.12 5.79 -7.43
C ALA A 201 -10.43 5.25 -8.00
N LYS A 202 -10.72 5.54 -9.27
CA LYS A 202 -11.91 5.05 -9.96
C LYS A 202 -11.92 3.52 -10.10
N PRO A 203 -10.86 2.87 -10.64
CA PRO A 203 -10.85 1.41 -10.76
C PRO A 203 -10.96 0.68 -9.44
N LEU A 204 -10.34 1.20 -8.38
CA LEU A 204 -10.42 0.65 -7.02
C LEU A 204 -11.78 0.88 -6.34
N GLY A 205 -12.62 1.75 -6.90
CA GLY A 205 -13.87 2.15 -6.27
C GLY A 205 -13.65 2.85 -4.93
N MET A 206 -12.67 3.78 -4.86
CA MET A 206 -12.43 4.56 -3.65
C MET A 206 -13.65 5.41 -3.32
N GLU A 207 -14.26 5.15 -2.16
CA GLU A 207 -15.58 5.69 -1.81
C GLU A 207 -15.52 7.14 -1.31
N ASP A 208 -14.37 7.56 -0.77
CA ASP A 208 -14.19 8.90 -0.17
C ASP A 208 -13.21 9.77 -0.97
N PHE A 209 -12.79 9.30 -2.15
CA PHE A 209 -11.88 10.04 -3.00
C PHE A 209 -12.51 11.33 -3.53
N ASP A 210 -11.82 12.45 -3.32
CA ASP A 210 -12.22 13.74 -3.84
C ASP A 210 -10.99 14.41 -4.49
N ARG A 211 -10.98 14.51 -5.83
CA ARG A 211 -9.89 15.11 -6.61
C ARG A 211 -9.52 16.51 -6.13
N ALA A 212 -10.50 17.31 -5.70
CA ALA A 212 -10.30 18.69 -5.29
C ALA A 212 -9.50 18.85 -3.98
N ARG A 213 -9.40 17.78 -3.18
CA ARG A 213 -8.61 17.78 -1.94
C ARG A 213 -7.12 17.60 -2.16
N HIS A 214 -6.72 17.14 -3.35
CA HIS A 214 -5.33 16.86 -3.70
C HIS A 214 -4.70 18.10 -4.35
N LYS A 215 -3.53 18.53 -3.85
CA LYS A 215 -2.88 19.74 -4.36
C LYS A 215 -1.37 19.71 -4.17
N LEU A 216 -0.66 20.41 -5.05
CA LEU A 216 0.73 20.75 -4.84
C LEU A 216 0.85 21.77 -3.71
N SER A 217 1.85 21.61 -2.85
CA SER A 217 2.10 22.51 -1.72
C SER A 217 3.59 22.53 -1.35
N GLY A 218 4.04 23.67 -0.83
CA GLY A 218 5.42 23.87 -0.41
C GLY A 218 5.84 25.33 -0.58
N ASN A 219 7.08 25.62 -0.21
CA ASN A 219 7.72 26.93 -0.41
C ASN A 219 8.52 26.92 -1.71
N ALA A 220 8.03 27.60 -2.75
CA ALA A 220 8.66 27.67 -4.06
C ALA A 220 9.98 28.48 -4.05
N GLU A 221 10.22 29.30 -3.04
CA GLU A 221 11.51 29.99 -2.87
C GLU A 221 12.62 29.04 -2.44
N MET A 222 12.26 27.93 -1.77
CA MET A 222 13.22 26.89 -1.38
C MET A 222 13.48 25.88 -2.48
N SER A 223 12.45 25.51 -3.24
CA SER A 223 12.55 24.57 -4.36
C SER A 223 11.36 24.74 -5.30
N LYS A 224 11.62 24.70 -6.62
CA LYS A 224 10.60 24.71 -7.67
C LYS A 224 9.73 23.45 -7.66
N HIS A 225 10.23 22.36 -7.06
CA HIS A 225 9.58 21.06 -7.02
C HIS A 225 8.68 20.95 -5.79
N LEU A 226 7.39 21.28 -5.98
CA LEU A 226 6.41 21.26 -4.90
C LEU A 226 6.05 19.82 -4.52
N ALA A 227 5.68 19.62 -3.25
CA ALA A 227 5.19 18.36 -2.77
C ALA A 227 3.75 18.11 -3.25
N TYR A 228 3.50 16.94 -3.82
CA TYR A 228 2.18 16.48 -4.25
C TYR A 228 1.39 15.88 -3.08
N TYR A 229 0.66 16.72 -2.33
CA TYR A 229 -0.10 16.30 -1.16
C TYR A 229 -1.33 15.48 -1.56
N MET A 230 -1.48 14.33 -0.90
CA MET A 230 -2.61 13.43 -1.10
C MET A 230 -3.41 13.26 0.19
N HIS A 231 -4.73 13.13 0.04
CA HIS A 231 -5.67 13.00 1.14
C HIS A 231 -6.56 11.78 0.87
N PHE A 232 -6.57 10.83 1.79
CA PHE A 232 -7.40 9.63 1.69
C PHE A 232 -8.12 9.36 3.01
N SER A 233 -9.20 8.61 2.96
CA SER A 233 -9.78 7.95 4.10
C SER A 233 -9.00 6.69 4.48
N THR A 234 -9.24 6.13 5.67
CA THR A 234 -8.58 4.89 6.08
C THR A 234 -9.01 3.71 5.21
N ARG A 235 -10.28 3.64 4.82
CA ARG A 235 -10.78 2.57 3.96
C ARG A 235 -10.23 2.67 2.52
N ASP A 236 -10.04 3.88 1.99
CA ASP A 236 -9.39 4.03 0.68
C ASP A 236 -7.91 3.67 0.74
N MET A 237 -7.22 3.98 1.84
CA MET A 237 -5.85 3.50 2.08
C MET A 237 -5.78 1.97 2.14
N ALA A 238 -6.77 1.32 2.72
CA ALA A 238 -6.84 -0.14 2.75
C ALA A 238 -7.01 -0.74 1.33
N ARG A 239 -7.78 -0.09 0.43
CA ARG A 239 -7.90 -0.50 -0.99
C ARG A 239 -6.56 -0.42 -1.72
N ILE A 240 -5.77 0.63 -1.47
CA ILE A 240 -4.40 0.77 -1.99
C ILE A 240 -3.54 -0.42 -1.53
N GLY A 241 -3.58 -0.74 -0.24
CA GLY A 241 -2.85 -1.88 0.32
C GLY A 241 -3.29 -3.22 -0.28
N GLN A 242 -4.60 -3.41 -0.47
CA GLN A 242 -5.17 -4.63 -1.04
C GLN A 242 -4.76 -4.82 -2.51
N LEU A 243 -4.74 -3.74 -3.30
CA LEU A 243 -4.21 -3.78 -4.67
C LEU A 243 -2.75 -4.27 -4.69
N MET A 244 -1.91 -3.75 -3.79
CA MET A 244 -0.52 -4.15 -3.70
C MET A 244 -0.37 -5.60 -3.23
N LEU A 245 -1.21 -6.07 -2.29
CA LEU A 245 -1.25 -7.46 -1.84
C LEU A 245 -1.60 -8.42 -2.99
N GLN A 246 -2.51 -8.01 -3.86
CA GLN A 246 -2.93 -8.73 -5.06
C GLN A 246 -2.00 -8.51 -6.25
N LYS A 247 -0.75 -8.06 -5.98
CA LYS A 247 0.27 -7.84 -7.01
C LYS A 247 -0.20 -6.91 -8.14
N GLY A 248 -0.96 -5.89 -7.78
CA GLY A 248 -1.44 -4.86 -8.70
C GLY A 248 -2.68 -5.25 -9.52
N ARG A 249 -3.31 -6.39 -9.22
CA ARG A 249 -4.55 -6.85 -9.87
C ARG A 249 -5.78 -6.50 -9.02
N TRP A 250 -6.82 -6.00 -9.68
CA TRP A 250 -8.09 -5.66 -9.04
C TRP A 250 -9.26 -6.02 -9.95
N ASN A 251 -10.23 -6.76 -9.46
CA ASN A 251 -11.41 -7.21 -10.22
C ASN A 251 -11.07 -7.81 -11.60
N GLY A 252 -9.97 -8.56 -11.70
CA GLY A 252 -9.50 -9.18 -12.94
C GLY A 252 -8.61 -8.29 -13.82
N GLU A 253 -8.54 -6.98 -13.56
CA GLU A 253 -7.73 -6.02 -14.30
C GLU A 253 -6.36 -5.79 -13.62
N GLN A 254 -5.29 -5.65 -14.41
CA GLN A 254 -3.94 -5.34 -13.94
C GLN A 254 -3.76 -3.82 -13.93
N LEU A 255 -4.00 -3.16 -12.79
CA LEU A 255 -3.87 -1.71 -12.63
C LEU A 255 -2.41 -1.27 -12.45
N VAL A 256 -1.63 -2.06 -11.70
CA VAL A 256 -0.19 -1.84 -11.53
C VAL A 256 0.53 -3.09 -12.02
N PRO A 257 1.49 -3.03 -12.96
CA PRO A 257 2.19 -4.21 -13.46
C PRO A 257 2.78 -5.06 -12.32
N GLU A 258 2.54 -6.38 -12.35
CA GLU A 258 3.02 -7.30 -11.30
C GLU A 258 4.53 -7.23 -11.10
N GLU A 259 5.30 -7.20 -12.20
CA GLU A 259 6.76 -7.06 -12.17
C GLU A 259 7.20 -5.76 -11.45
N TRP A 260 6.43 -4.68 -11.59
CA TRP A 260 6.70 -3.43 -10.88
C TRP A 260 6.39 -3.55 -9.39
N VAL A 261 5.28 -4.18 -9.01
CA VAL A 261 4.97 -4.46 -7.60
C VAL A 261 6.10 -5.25 -6.96
N VAL A 262 6.54 -6.34 -7.59
CA VAL A 262 7.67 -7.16 -7.11
C VAL A 262 8.95 -6.33 -7.01
N ARG A 263 9.29 -5.57 -8.04
CA ARG A 263 10.49 -4.72 -8.07
C ARG A 263 10.45 -3.63 -7.00
N SER A 264 9.32 -2.94 -6.87
CA SER A 264 9.20 -1.81 -5.94
C SER A 264 9.23 -2.24 -4.47
N THR A 265 8.82 -3.47 -4.17
CA THR A 265 8.84 -4.06 -2.83
C THR A 265 10.05 -4.98 -2.58
N SER A 266 11.02 -4.98 -3.49
CA SER A 266 12.31 -5.65 -3.34
C SER A 266 13.34 -4.73 -2.68
N VAL A 267 14.37 -5.33 -2.05
CA VAL A 267 15.39 -4.56 -1.33
C VAL A 267 16.31 -3.82 -2.30
N VAL A 268 16.33 -2.51 -2.20
CA VAL A 268 17.33 -1.64 -2.84
C VAL A 268 18.34 -1.15 -1.81
N SER A 269 17.85 -0.69 -0.66
CA SER A 269 18.68 -0.32 0.47
C SER A 269 18.44 -1.27 1.63
N PRO A 270 19.51 -1.82 2.25
CA PRO A 270 19.38 -2.74 3.36
C PRO A 270 18.77 -2.05 4.58
N LEU A 271 18.61 -2.82 5.66
CA LEU A 271 18.04 -2.35 6.92
C LEU A 271 18.68 -1.04 7.39
N ASN A 272 17.86 0.00 7.50
CA ASN A 272 18.21 1.21 8.22
C ASN A 272 17.88 1.02 9.70
N ARG A 273 18.88 1.12 10.59
CA ARG A 273 18.71 0.89 12.03
C ARG A 273 17.80 1.91 12.70
N GLU A 274 17.77 3.13 12.20
CA GLU A 274 16.92 4.20 12.71
C GLU A 274 15.43 3.90 12.46
N PHE A 275 15.10 3.39 11.28
CA PHE A 275 13.72 3.10 10.87
C PHE A 275 13.31 1.65 11.08
N HIS A 276 14.25 0.76 11.47
CA HIS A 276 14.02 -0.69 11.56
C HIS A 276 13.42 -1.31 10.29
N CYS A 277 13.74 -0.74 9.13
CA CYS A 277 13.19 -1.12 7.84
C CYS A 277 14.25 -1.06 6.75
N GLY A 278 14.19 -1.95 5.77
CA GLY A 278 14.81 -1.78 4.47
C GLY A 278 13.98 -0.83 3.60
N TYR A 279 14.49 -0.49 2.42
CA TYR A 279 13.80 0.38 1.47
C TYR A 279 13.89 -0.20 0.06
N GLY A 280 12.75 -0.20 -0.62
CA GLY A 280 12.60 -0.54 -2.02
C GLY A 280 12.46 0.72 -2.88
N ILE A 281 11.53 0.72 -3.81
CA ILE A 281 11.18 1.89 -4.63
C ILE A 281 9.96 2.58 -3.99
N LEU A 282 10.22 3.57 -3.14
CA LEU A 282 9.21 4.34 -2.40
C LEU A 282 8.36 3.51 -1.41
N TRP A 283 8.82 2.30 -1.05
CA TRP A 283 8.21 1.43 -0.06
C TRP A 283 9.19 1.04 1.04
N TRP A 284 8.73 1.05 2.30
CA TRP A 284 9.46 0.54 3.45
C TRP A 284 9.27 -0.96 3.58
N LEU A 285 10.36 -1.70 3.85
CA LEU A 285 10.35 -3.16 3.92
C LEU A 285 10.58 -3.59 5.37
N LEU A 286 9.59 -4.27 5.97
CA LEU A 286 9.64 -4.70 7.36
C LEU A 286 10.49 -5.97 7.49
N ARG A 287 11.82 -5.81 7.56
CA ARG A 287 12.79 -6.92 7.47
C ARG A 287 13.76 -7.01 8.65
N ASP A 288 13.38 -6.50 9.81
CA ASP A 288 14.19 -6.63 11.02
C ASP A 288 13.98 -8.03 11.63
N LYS A 289 15.07 -8.60 12.20
CA LYS A 289 15.04 -9.90 12.90
C LYS A 289 14.10 -9.92 14.13
N GLN A 290 13.77 -8.75 14.65
CA GLN A 290 12.80 -8.62 15.75
C GLN A 290 11.35 -8.88 15.35
N TYR A 291 11.05 -8.92 14.05
CA TYR A 291 9.70 -9.22 13.57
C TYR A 291 9.45 -10.72 13.56
N PRO A 292 8.27 -11.19 14.02
CA PRO A 292 7.89 -12.60 13.97
C PRO A 292 7.70 -13.07 12.52
N GLU A 293 7.65 -14.39 12.30
CA GLU A 293 7.57 -15.01 10.96
C GLU A 293 6.37 -14.49 10.13
N GLN A 294 5.27 -14.13 10.79
CA GLN A 294 4.10 -13.55 10.15
C GLN A 294 4.38 -12.22 9.41
N PHE A 295 5.49 -11.55 9.75
CA PHE A 295 5.96 -10.34 9.05
C PHE A 295 6.80 -10.65 7.80
N LYS A 296 7.03 -11.91 7.48
CA LYS A 296 7.83 -12.29 6.33
C LYS A 296 7.29 -11.69 5.04
N GLY A 297 8.12 -10.92 4.36
CA GLY A 297 7.75 -10.22 3.14
C GLY A 297 6.89 -8.98 3.33
N ALA A 298 6.61 -8.56 4.58
CA ALA A 298 5.79 -7.39 4.84
C ALA A 298 6.48 -6.09 4.40
N TYR A 299 5.68 -5.16 3.88
CA TYR A 299 6.11 -3.83 3.47
C TYR A 299 5.05 -2.79 3.81
N SER A 300 5.45 -1.51 3.85
CA SER A 300 4.58 -0.45 4.34
C SER A 300 4.82 0.87 3.62
N ALA A 301 3.73 1.58 3.28
CA ALA A 301 3.76 3.01 3.11
C ALA A 301 3.74 3.66 4.49
N GLN A 302 4.63 4.61 4.75
CA GLN A 302 4.73 5.27 6.05
C GLN A 302 4.69 6.78 5.91
N GLY A 303 3.86 7.41 6.71
CA GLY A 303 3.68 8.85 6.73
C GLY A 303 3.78 9.43 8.14
N MET A 304 4.29 10.67 8.21
CA MET A 304 4.43 11.41 9.46
C MET A 304 3.11 11.43 10.24
N TYR A 305 3.21 11.47 11.55
CA TYR A 305 2.12 11.53 12.51
C TYR A 305 1.27 10.26 12.60
N GLY A 306 1.66 9.15 11.98
CA GLY A 306 0.95 7.89 12.09
C GLY A 306 -0.01 7.60 10.94
N GLN A 307 0.43 7.85 9.71
CA GLN A 307 -0.27 7.43 8.51
C GLN A 307 0.42 6.18 7.97
N PHE A 308 -0.29 5.06 7.86
CA PHE A 308 0.33 3.80 7.44
C PHE A 308 -0.58 2.96 6.55
N ILE A 309 0.03 2.29 5.57
CA ILE A 309 -0.57 1.18 4.81
C ILE A 309 0.44 0.05 4.89
N THR A 310 0.12 -1.00 5.64
CA THR A 310 1.03 -2.15 5.79
C THR A 310 0.42 -3.39 5.16
N VAL A 311 1.20 -4.06 4.34
CA VAL A 311 0.81 -5.27 3.60
C VAL A 311 1.58 -6.45 4.17
N PHE A 312 0.87 -7.52 4.51
CA PHE A 312 1.40 -8.78 5.05
C PHE A 312 1.13 -9.94 4.09
N PRO A 313 2.03 -10.22 3.15
CA PRO A 313 1.82 -11.33 2.20
C PRO A 313 1.66 -12.68 2.90
N ALA A 314 2.40 -12.93 3.98
CA ALA A 314 2.35 -14.20 4.73
C ALA A 314 0.97 -14.47 5.39
N LEU A 315 0.20 -13.42 5.68
CA LEU A 315 -1.12 -13.52 6.29
C LEU A 315 -2.27 -13.19 5.31
N ASN A 316 -1.96 -12.91 4.05
CA ASN A 316 -2.93 -12.36 3.09
C ASN A 316 -3.73 -11.19 3.71
N MET A 317 -3.01 -10.26 4.38
CA MET A 317 -3.59 -9.22 5.22
C MET A 317 -3.09 -7.83 4.85
N VAL A 318 -3.95 -6.84 5.03
CA VAL A 318 -3.63 -5.40 4.95
C VAL A 318 -4.08 -4.70 6.22
N VAL A 319 -3.25 -3.80 6.72
CA VAL A 319 -3.60 -2.89 7.82
C VAL A 319 -3.41 -1.46 7.35
N ALA A 320 -4.51 -0.69 7.28
CA ALA A 320 -4.49 0.74 7.04
C ALA A 320 -4.76 1.49 8.34
N HIS A 321 -3.97 2.51 8.63
CA HIS A 321 -4.03 3.25 9.88
C HIS A 321 -3.87 4.74 9.64
N LYS A 322 -4.68 5.51 10.35
CA LYS A 322 -4.60 6.97 10.38
C LYS A 322 -4.61 7.50 11.81
N SER A 323 -3.98 8.65 11.97
CA SER A 323 -4.11 9.45 13.17
C SER A 323 -4.36 10.93 12.83
N ALA A 324 -4.61 11.75 13.83
CA ALA A 324 -5.06 13.13 13.68
C ALA A 324 -4.17 14.05 12.82
N GLY A 325 -3.00 13.57 12.37
CA GLY A 325 -2.14 14.30 11.44
C GLY A 325 -1.45 15.53 12.03
N ASN A 326 -1.33 15.62 13.35
CA ASN A 326 -0.62 16.69 14.04
C ASN A 326 0.28 16.16 15.16
N ALA A 327 1.22 17.00 15.61
CA ALA A 327 2.23 16.60 16.60
C ALA A 327 1.65 16.29 17.99
N LYS A 328 0.49 16.85 18.35
CA LYS A 328 -0.12 16.72 19.69
C LYS A 328 -0.84 15.37 19.85
N LYS A 329 -1.44 14.85 18.77
CA LYS A 329 -2.20 13.60 18.74
C LYS A 329 -1.68 12.72 17.59
N LYS A 330 -0.43 12.29 17.68
CA LYS A 330 0.20 11.39 16.70
C LYS A 330 0.25 9.97 17.21
N THR A 331 0.32 9.03 16.30
CA THR A 331 0.75 7.67 16.58
C THR A 331 2.19 7.51 16.10
N THR A 332 3.10 7.19 17.01
CA THR A 332 4.51 6.96 16.69
C THR A 332 4.71 5.63 15.97
N GLY A 333 5.83 5.46 15.29
CA GLY A 333 6.17 4.19 14.65
C GLY A 333 6.26 3.03 15.67
N GLY A 334 6.70 3.29 16.91
CA GLY A 334 6.72 2.30 17.99
C GLY A 334 5.33 1.84 18.39
N GLN A 335 4.42 2.79 18.63
CA GLN A 335 3.02 2.51 18.96
C GLN A 335 2.31 1.77 17.82
N TYR A 336 2.54 2.17 16.58
CA TYR A 336 1.97 1.46 15.43
C TYR A 336 2.51 0.03 15.31
N ARG A 337 3.80 -0.19 15.51
CA ARG A 337 4.35 -1.56 15.54
C ARG A 337 3.72 -2.43 16.63
N HIS A 338 3.37 -1.83 17.79
CA HIS A 338 2.64 -2.55 18.83
C HIS A 338 1.22 -2.92 18.37
N ILE A 339 0.49 -1.99 17.73
CA ILE A 339 -0.81 -2.28 17.10
C ILE A 339 -0.68 -3.46 16.11
N LEU A 340 0.32 -3.45 15.24
CA LEU A 340 0.55 -4.54 14.28
C LEU A 340 0.81 -5.88 14.98
N ARG A 341 1.54 -5.89 16.10
CA ARG A 341 1.76 -7.12 16.89
C ARG A 341 0.46 -7.63 17.49
N LEU A 342 -0.35 -6.78 18.11
CA LEU A 342 -1.66 -7.17 18.65
C LEU A 342 -2.56 -7.78 17.56
N ILE A 343 -2.58 -7.19 16.37
CA ILE A 343 -3.34 -7.73 15.24
C ILE A 343 -2.81 -9.11 14.83
N VAL A 344 -1.49 -9.26 14.71
CA VAL A 344 -0.86 -10.54 14.35
C VAL A 344 -1.08 -11.60 15.43
N GLU A 345 -1.02 -11.23 16.71
CA GLU A 345 -1.30 -12.13 17.85
C GLU A 345 -2.77 -12.57 17.89
N ALA A 346 -3.67 -11.83 17.25
CA ALA A 346 -5.06 -12.23 17.12
C ALA A 346 -5.27 -13.33 16.05
N SER A 347 -4.28 -13.61 15.18
CA SER A 347 -4.40 -14.73 14.26
C SER A 347 -4.48 -16.04 15.01
N LEU A 348 -5.48 -16.88 14.68
CA LEU A 348 -5.62 -18.18 15.30
C LEU A 348 -4.42 -19.07 14.91
N PRO A 349 -3.87 -19.83 15.86
CA PRO A 349 -2.92 -20.86 15.51
C PRO A 349 -3.60 -21.85 14.55
N LYS A 350 -2.86 -22.35 13.56
CA LYS A 350 -3.34 -23.49 12.78
C LYS A 350 -3.63 -24.61 13.79
N GLU A 351 -4.85 -25.16 13.78
CA GLU A 351 -5.16 -26.36 14.54
C GLU A 351 -4.15 -27.44 14.12
N GLU A 352 -3.28 -27.82 15.02
CA GLU A 352 -2.53 -29.06 14.85
C GLU A 352 -3.56 -30.20 14.82
N PRO A 353 -3.48 -31.12 13.89
CA PRO A 353 -4.35 -32.29 13.90
C PRO A 353 -4.21 -32.91 15.30
N PRO A 354 -5.33 -33.34 15.94
CA PRO A 354 -5.28 -33.93 17.26
C PRO A 354 -4.24 -35.06 17.25
N ALA A 355 -3.32 -35.03 18.21
CA ALA A 355 -2.34 -36.09 18.35
C ALA A 355 -3.07 -37.44 18.31
N PRO A 356 -2.53 -38.43 17.59
CA PRO A 356 -3.15 -39.76 17.56
C PRO A 356 -3.40 -40.16 19.02
N LYS A 357 -4.66 -40.51 19.32
CA LYS A 357 -4.97 -41.06 20.62
C LYS A 357 -4.03 -42.22 20.82
N GLU A 358 -3.16 -42.18 21.84
CA GLU A 358 -2.41 -43.35 22.26
C GLU A 358 -3.44 -44.47 22.47
N GLU A 359 -3.35 -45.53 21.68
CA GLU A 359 -4.13 -46.73 21.89
C GLU A 359 -3.80 -47.19 23.34
N GLU A 360 -4.83 -47.19 24.15
CA GLU A 360 -4.74 -47.72 25.53
C GLU A 360 -4.25 -49.16 25.43
N VAL A 361 -2.96 -49.38 25.71
CA VAL A 361 -2.36 -50.72 25.74
C VAL A 361 -3.04 -51.45 26.88
N VAL A 362 -4.05 -52.23 26.54
CA VAL A 362 -4.67 -53.15 27.51
C VAL A 362 -3.58 -54.10 27.97
N PRO A 363 -3.22 -54.12 29.27
CA PRO A 363 -2.20 -55.03 29.74
C PRO A 363 -2.65 -56.47 29.59
N ASP A 364 -1.81 -57.25 28.90
CA ASP A 364 -1.98 -58.66 28.66
C ASP A 364 -2.09 -59.39 30.01
N VAL A 365 -3.29 -59.91 30.33
CA VAL A 365 -3.56 -60.65 31.56
C VAL A 365 -2.88 -61.97 31.43
N LYS A 366 -1.66 -62.12 31.96
CA LYS A 366 -0.99 -63.38 32.09
C LYS A 366 -1.83 -64.29 33.01
N GLU A 367 -2.35 -65.32 32.42
CA GLU A 367 -3.05 -66.46 33.05
C GLU A 367 -2.17 -67.07 34.13
N VAL A 368 -2.54 -66.94 35.39
CA VAL A 368 -1.85 -67.55 36.53
C VAL A 368 -2.30 -68.98 36.62
N ALA A 369 -1.45 -69.90 36.21
CA ALA A 369 -1.65 -71.34 36.40
C ALA A 369 -1.63 -71.71 37.87
N PRO A 370 -2.56 -72.63 38.34
CA PRO A 370 -2.63 -73.00 39.75
C PRO A 370 -1.42 -73.89 40.15
N LYS A 371 -0.75 -73.57 41.23
CA LYS A 371 0.29 -74.40 41.87
C LYS A 371 -0.37 -75.65 42.49
N MET A 372 -0.06 -76.84 42.01
CA MET A 372 -0.35 -78.09 42.65
C MET A 372 0.58 -78.27 43.88
N GLU A 373 -0.01 -78.42 45.04
CA GLU A 373 0.65 -78.88 46.26
C GLU A 373 1.00 -80.37 46.14
N GLU A 374 2.29 -80.67 46.15
CA GLU A 374 2.78 -82.04 46.44
C GLU A 374 2.80 -82.28 47.96
N LYS A 375 1.91 -83.20 48.40
CA LYS A 375 2.01 -83.79 49.78
C LYS A 375 3.11 -84.84 49.72
N ASN A 376 4.14 -84.63 50.55
CA ASN A 376 5.09 -85.69 50.92
C ASN A 376 4.41 -86.64 51.99
N ALA A 377 4.48 -87.92 51.70
CA ALA A 377 4.29 -89.00 52.65
C ALA A 377 5.63 -89.78 52.74
N GLU A 378 6.13 -89.93 53.98
CA GLU A 378 7.26 -90.65 54.51
C GLU A 378 8.64 -90.15 54.21
#